data_21f2b85c281931ff4569860fad732862
#
_entry.id   21f2b85c281931ff4569860fad732862
#
_cell.length_a   1.000
_cell.length_b   1.000
_cell.length_c   1.000
_cell.angle_alpha   90.00
_cell.angle_beta   90.00
_cell.angle_gamma   90.00
#
_symmetry.space_group_name_H-M   'P 1'
#
loop_
_entity.id
_entity.type
_entity.pdbx_description
1 polymer ?
#
loop_
_entity_poly.entity_id
_entity_poly.type
_entity_poly.pdbx_seq_one_letter_code
_entity_poly.pdbx_strand_id
1 'polypeptide(L)'
;MLAVEIKEEEKLVEIEVEWPEAARVACPECQRACGIYDHQGMRWWRHLDTMGHTTRLCCRVPRSECPEHGVKTVTVPWAAAGSRFTMEFEAASVRLLLIAQSQSAAAEHLGLNWHQVHGIQAAAVGRGLQRRHTEQI
;
A
#
# COMPACT_ATOMS: atom_id res chain seq x y z
N MET A 1 12.01 10.26 -5.83
CA MET A 1 13.36 9.83 -5.40
C MET A 1 13.24 8.58 -4.54
N LEU A 2 14.12 7.60 -4.75
CA LEU A 2 14.13 6.35 -4.00
C LEU A 2 15.46 6.22 -3.24
N ALA A 3 15.37 5.80 -1.98
CA ALA A 3 16.52 5.40 -1.19
C ALA A 3 16.25 3.99 -0.65
N VAL A 4 17.23 3.10 -0.77
CA VAL A 4 17.09 1.71 -0.31
C VAL A 4 18.10 1.45 0.79
N GLU A 5 17.62 0.94 1.92
CA GLU A 5 18.45 0.53 3.04
C GLU A 5 18.23 -0.95 3.31
N ILE A 6 19.32 -1.72 3.35
CA ILE A 6 19.28 -3.15 3.64
C ILE A 6 19.84 -3.38 5.03
N LYS A 7 18.99 -3.90 5.92
CA LYS A 7 19.37 -4.26 7.29
C LYS A 7 19.49 -5.77 7.39
N GLU A 8 20.67 -6.30 7.08
CA GLU A 8 20.88 -7.74 6.98
C GLU A 8 20.65 -8.50 8.30
N GLU A 9 21.02 -7.93 9.43
CA GLU A 9 20.83 -8.56 10.73
C GLU A 9 19.35 -8.73 11.07
N GLU A 10 18.52 -7.78 10.66
CA GLU A 10 17.08 -7.82 10.88
C GLU A 10 16.32 -8.50 9.76
N LYS A 11 17.01 -8.87 8.68
CA LYS A 11 16.41 -9.41 7.45
C LYS A 11 15.31 -8.49 6.92
N LEU A 12 15.62 -7.20 6.86
CA LEU A 12 14.69 -6.15 6.51
C LEU A 12 15.26 -5.28 5.39
N VAL A 13 14.43 -4.99 4.40
CA VAL A 13 14.73 -4.01 3.35
C VAL A 13 13.72 -2.88 3.48
N GLU A 14 14.22 -1.66 3.65
CA GLU A 14 13.39 -0.46 3.67
C GLU A 14 13.63 0.34 2.40
N ILE A 15 12.55 0.68 1.70
CA ILE A 15 12.60 1.52 0.50
C ILE A 15 11.90 2.82 0.85
N GLU A 16 12.66 3.91 0.91
CA GLU A 16 12.11 5.23 1.19
C GLU A 16 11.79 5.93 -0.12
N VAL A 17 10.55 6.40 -0.24
CA VAL A 17 10.05 7.12 -1.40
C VAL A 17 9.76 8.56 -1.00
N GLU A 18 10.24 9.51 -1.79
CA GLU A 18 10.00 10.93 -1.55
C GLU A 18 9.51 11.62 -2.82
N TRP A 19 8.61 12.58 -2.64
CA TRP A 19 8.27 13.53 -3.71
C TRP A 19 9.26 14.68 -3.68
N PRO A 20 9.75 15.15 -4.84
CA PRO A 20 10.54 16.39 -4.88
C PRO A 20 9.71 17.57 -4.35
N GLU A 21 10.37 18.56 -3.73
CA GLU A 21 9.69 19.72 -3.15
C GLU A 21 8.87 20.50 -4.19
N ALA A 22 9.36 20.57 -5.41
CA ALA A 22 8.69 21.27 -6.50
C ALA A 22 7.66 20.41 -7.24
N ALA A 23 7.41 19.18 -6.79
CA ALA A 23 6.47 18.29 -7.44
C ALA A 23 5.04 18.81 -7.31
N ARG A 24 4.24 18.56 -8.33
CA ARG A 24 2.80 18.75 -8.30
C ARG A 24 2.14 17.43 -7.94
N VAL A 25 1.10 17.49 -7.13
CA VAL A 25 0.37 16.32 -6.65
C VAL A 25 -1.11 16.46 -6.99
N ALA A 26 -1.77 15.35 -7.26
CA ALA A 26 -3.18 15.37 -7.63
C ALA A 26 -4.07 15.46 -6.39
N CYS A 27 -5.05 16.35 -6.42
CA CYS A 27 -6.10 16.37 -5.41
C CYS A 27 -6.85 15.05 -5.46
N PRO A 28 -7.06 14.35 -4.32
CA PRO A 28 -7.75 13.05 -4.35
C PRO A 28 -9.22 13.14 -4.76
N GLU A 29 -9.83 14.31 -4.71
CA GLU A 29 -11.23 14.48 -5.07
C GLU A 29 -11.44 14.89 -6.52
N CYS A 30 -10.64 15.82 -7.05
CA CYS A 30 -10.84 16.34 -8.41
C CYS A 30 -9.72 16.04 -9.38
N GLN A 31 -8.62 15.45 -8.91
CA GLN A 31 -7.42 15.10 -9.71
C GLN A 31 -6.68 16.31 -10.30
N ARG A 32 -7.00 17.52 -9.88
CA ARG A 32 -6.26 18.72 -10.30
C ARG A 32 -4.84 18.67 -9.77
N ALA A 33 -3.87 19.04 -10.61
CA ALA A 33 -2.48 19.16 -10.18
C ALA A 33 -2.35 20.36 -9.23
N CYS A 34 -1.90 20.09 -8.00
CA CYS A 34 -1.80 21.09 -6.94
C CYS A 34 -0.39 21.15 -6.39
N GLY A 35 -0.07 22.24 -5.71
CA GLY A 35 1.15 22.31 -4.91
C GLY A 35 1.04 21.42 -3.66
N ILE A 36 2.19 21.15 -3.07
CA ILE A 36 2.26 20.43 -1.80
C ILE A 36 2.13 21.45 -0.66
N TYR A 37 1.15 21.22 0.22
CA TYR A 37 0.96 22.04 1.41
C TYR A 37 1.98 21.67 2.49
N ASP A 38 2.07 20.39 2.84
CA ASP A 38 3.03 19.86 3.79
C ASP A 38 3.13 18.33 3.59
N HIS A 39 3.87 17.68 4.48
CA HIS A 39 4.01 16.22 4.51
C HIS A 39 3.59 15.70 5.88
N GLN A 40 2.92 14.56 5.89
CA GLN A 40 2.59 13.84 7.12
C GLN A 40 3.82 13.14 7.66
N GLY A 41 3.70 12.55 8.86
CA GLY A 41 4.75 11.72 9.43
C GLY A 41 5.00 10.47 8.60
N MET A 42 6.12 9.80 8.87
CA MET A 42 6.52 8.60 8.14
C MET A 42 5.46 7.50 8.27
N ARG A 43 5.10 6.91 7.14
CA ARG A 43 4.20 5.75 7.07
C ARG A 43 4.91 4.60 6.38
N TRP A 44 4.47 3.36 6.69
CA TRP A 44 5.02 2.15 6.10
C TRP A 44 3.94 1.32 5.44
N TRP A 45 4.35 0.61 4.36
CA TRP A 45 3.53 -0.40 3.72
C TRP A 45 4.37 -1.66 3.53
N ARG A 46 3.83 -2.82 3.89
CA ARG A 46 4.47 -4.09 3.61
C ARG A 46 4.42 -4.38 2.11
N HIS A 47 5.56 -4.71 1.55
CA HIS A 47 5.69 -5.06 0.13
C HIS A 47 6.18 -6.51 -0.01
N LEU A 48 6.26 -7.00 -1.26
CA LEU A 48 6.79 -8.32 -1.55
C LEU A 48 8.20 -8.45 -1.02
N ASP A 49 8.51 -9.60 -0.40
CA ASP A 49 9.82 -9.85 0.16
C ASP A 49 10.89 -9.83 -0.93
N THR A 50 12.05 -9.30 -0.61
CA THR A 50 13.19 -9.18 -1.51
C THR A 50 14.29 -10.11 -1.03
N MET A 51 14.62 -11.12 -1.84
CA MET A 51 15.67 -12.09 -1.53
C MET A 51 15.56 -12.71 -0.12
N GLY A 52 14.33 -13.04 0.28
CA GLY A 52 14.04 -13.61 1.60
C GLY A 52 14.00 -12.60 2.73
N HIS A 53 14.15 -11.31 2.44
CA HIS A 53 14.05 -10.24 3.44
C HIS A 53 12.67 -9.62 3.42
N THR A 54 12.11 -9.34 4.60
CA THR A 54 10.90 -8.55 4.71
C THR A 54 11.14 -7.17 4.11
N THR A 55 10.27 -6.74 3.21
CA THR A 55 10.42 -5.47 2.50
C THR A 55 9.27 -4.54 2.82
N ARG A 56 9.57 -3.29 3.10
CA ARG A 56 8.54 -2.27 3.31
C ARG A 56 8.89 -0.96 2.63
N LEU A 57 7.86 -0.31 2.11
CA LEU A 57 7.94 1.05 1.60
C LEU A 57 7.70 2.01 2.74
N CYS A 58 8.51 3.07 2.80
CA CYS A 58 8.38 4.13 3.78
C CYS A 58 8.22 5.45 3.05
N CYS A 59 7.30 6.27 3.48
CA CYS A 59 7.02 7.53 2.82
C CYS A 59 6.38 8.53 3.77
N ARG A 60 6.75 9.80 3.62
CA ARG A 60 6.01 10.92 4.19
C ARG A 60 5.04 11.41 3.14
N VAL A 61 3.80 10.99 3.25
CA VAL A 61 2.78 11.32 2.25
C VAL A 61 2.49 12.81 2.26
N PRO A 62 2.55 13.48 1.10
CA PRO A 62 2.24 14.91 1.04
C PRO A 62 0.74 15.16 1.15
N ARG A 63 0.39 16.37 1.56
CA ARG A 63 -0.98 16.87 1.46
C ARG A 63 -1.04 17.90 0.35
N SER A 64 -2.03 17.78 -0.52
CA SER A 64 -2.28 18.71 -1.61
C SER A 64 -3.05 19.92 -1.12
N GLU A 65 -2.81 21.07 -1.72
CA GLU A 65 -3.57 22.29 -1.47
C GLU A 65 -4.39 22.62 -2.71
N CYS A 66 -5.65 22.20 -2.71
CA CYS A 66 -6.57 22.43 -3.82
C CYS A 66 -7.41 23.69 -3.58
N PRO A 67 -7.54 24.58 -4.56
CA PRO A 67 -8.37 25.78 -4.39
C PRO A 67 -9.84 25.48 -4.10
N GLU A 68 -10.36 24.34 -4.58
CA GLU A 68 -11.76 23.97 -4.38
C GLU A 68 -11.99 23.06 -3.17
N HIS A 69 -11.05 22.14 -2.86
CA HIS A 69 -11.24 21.10 -1.85
C HIS A 69 -10.38 21.31 -0.60
N GLY A 70 -9.51 22.32 -0.61
CA GLY A 70 -8.63 22.59 0.52
C GLY A 70 -7.48 21.61 0.63
N VAL A 71 -7.01 21.43 1.86
CA VAL A 71 -5.86 20.55 2.14
C VAL A 71 -6.33 19.12 2.32
N LYS A 72 -5.82 18.21 1.49
CA LYS A 72 -6.17 16.78 1.50
C LYS A 72 -4.92 15.93 1.39
N THR A 73 -4.91 14.79 2.09
CA THR A 73 -3.83 13.80 1.96
C THR A 73 -3.87 13.17 0.57
N VAL A 74 -2.73 13.16 -0.12
CA VAL A 74 -2.60 12.60 -1.46
C VAL A 74 -2.78 11.08 -1.40
N THR A 75 -3.42 10.52 -2.44
CA THR A 75 -3.53 9.08 -2.60
C THR A 75 -2.20 8.52 -3.13
N VAL A 76 -1.64 7.53 -2.45
CA VAL A 76 -0.43 6.87 -2.92
C VAL A 76 -0.77 5.88 -4.04
N PRO A 77 0.11 5.73 -5.06
CA PRO A 77 -0.20 4.84 -6.20
C PRO A 77 0.01 3.35 -5.90
N TRP A 78 0.66 3.01 -4.80
CA TRP A 78 1.06 1.62 -4.51
C TRP A 78 0.14 0.88 -3.55
N ALA A 79 -0.82 1.54 -2.93
CA ALA A 79 -1.70 0.92 -1.95
C ALA A 79 -3.10 1.51 -2.00
N ALA A 80 -4.09 0.69 -1.65
CA ALA A 80 -5.46 1.16 -1.47
C ALA A 80 -5.55 2.07 -0.24
N ALA A 81 -6.52 2.98 -0.24
CA ALA A 81 -6.76 3.88 0.90
C ALA A 81 -6.97 3.08 2.18
N GLY A 82 -6.23 3.44 3.23
CA GLY A 82 -6.31 2.78 4.53
C GLY A 82 -5.58 1.44 4.63
N SER A 83 -5.02 0.92 3.55
CA SER A 83 -4.26 -0.32 3.58
C SER A 83 -2.82 -0.07 4.06
N ARG A 84 -2.28 -1.04 4.80
CA ARG A 84 -0.87 -1.08 5.20
C ARG A 84 -0.03 -2.00 4.33
N PHE A 85 -0.61 -2.54 3.27
CA PHE A 85 0.04 -3.45 2.34
C PHE A 85 0.01 -2.85 0.95
N THR A 86 1.08 -3.08 0.18
CA THR A 86 1.06 -2.70 -1.24
C THR A 86 0.07 -3.59 -2.00
N MET A 87 -0.43 -3.10 -3.11
CA MET A 87 -1.36 -3.87 -3.96
C MET A 87 -0.72 -5.17 -4.44
N GLU A 88 0.56 -5.16 -4.77
CA GLU A 88 1.31 -6.33 -5.19
C GLU A 88 1.43 -7.36 -4.06
N PHE A 89 1.66 -6.91 -2.82
CA PHE A 89 1.70 -7.80 -1.67
C PHE A 89 0.32 -8.43 -1.41
N GLU A 90 -0.75 -7.65 -1.49
CA GLU A 90 -2.11 -8.16 -1.34
C GLU A 90 -2.43 -9.20 -2.42
N ALA A 91 -2.08 -8.91 -3.67
CA ALA A 91 -2.32 -9.84 -4.78
C ALA A 91 -1.55 -11.16 -4.61
N ALA A 92 -0.28 -11.10 -4.19
CA ALA A 92 0.51 -12.29 -3.91
C ALA A 92 -0.06 -13.09 -2.74
N SER A 93 -0.55 -12.41 -1.71
CA SER A 93 -1.18 -13.04 -0.54
C SER A 93 -2.47 -13.77 -0.92
N VAL A 94 -3.28 -13.17 -1.77
CA VAL A 94 -4.50 -13.81 -2.28
C VAL A 94 -4.17 -15.06 -3.08
N ARG A 95 -3.15 -15.00 -3.94
CA ARG A 95 -2.70 -16.18 -4.70
C ARG A 95 -2.25 -17.30 -3.78
N LEU A 96 -1.52 -16.97 -2.72
CA LEU A 96 -1.08 -17.96 -1.74
C LEU A 96 -2.28 -18.60 -1.01
N LEU A 97 -3.28 -17.79 -0.65
CA LEU A 97 -4.51 -18.30 -0.01
C LEU A 97 -5.28 -19.28 -0.89
N LEU A 98 -5.22 -19.11 -2.22
CA LEU A 98 -5.87 -20.03 -3.15
C LEU A 98 -5.20 -21.39 -3.22
N ILE A 99 -3.91 -21.49 -2.93
CA ILE A 99 -3.14 -22.73 -2.99
C ILE A 99 -2.85 -23.32 -1.61
N ALA A 100 -2.95 -22.52 -0.54
CA ALA A 100 -2.73 -23.00 0.83
C ALA A 100 -3.95 -23.78 1.33
N GLN A 101 -3.69 -24.79 2.14
CA GLN A 101 -4.77 -25.61 2.69
C GLN A 101 -5.55 -24.91 3.80
N SER A 102 -5.00 -23.86 4.38
CA SER A 102 -5.64 -23.08 5.43
C SER A 102 -5.11 -21.67 5.51
N GLN A 103 -5.90 -20.77 6.12
CA GLN A 103 -5.46 -19.40 6.41
C GLN A 103 -4.26 -19.37 7.36
N SER A 104 -4.20 -20.31 8.30
CA SER A 104 -3.09 -20.42 9.24
C SER A 104 -1.78 -20.75 8.55
N ALA A 105 -1.78 -21.67 7.58
CA ALA A 105 -0.60 -22.00 6.79
C ALA A 105 -0.14 -20.80 5.94
N ALA A 106 -1.08 -20.06 5.33
CA ALA A 106 -0.76 -18.86 4.58
C ALA A 106 -0.18 -17.77 5.48
N ALA A 107 -0.74 -17.55 6.66
CA ALA A 107 -0.26 -16.59 7.63
C ALA A 107 1.18 -16.90 8.07
N GLU A 108 1.47 -18.16 8.36
CA GLU A 108 2.81 -18.60 8.75
C GLU A 108 3.83 -18.33 7.62
N HIS A 109 3.49 -18.71 6.39
CA HIS A 109 4.35 -18.48 5.24
C HIS A 109 4.64 -17.00 5.00
N LEU A 110 3.63 -16.15 5.15
CA LEU A 110 3.74 -14.70 4.95
C LEU A 110 4.34 -13.96 6.15
N GLY A 111 4.43 -14.60 7.32
CA GLY A 111 4.83 -13.94 8.55
C GLY A 111 3.77 -12.95 9.04
N LEU A 112 2.50 -13.22 8.77
CA LEU A 112 1.37 -12.39 9.19
C LEU A 112 0.57 -13.08 10.29
N ASN A 113 -0.20 -12.31 11.05
CA ASN A 113 -1.16 -12.88 11.99
C ASN A 113 -2.49 -13.19 11.27
N TRP A 114 -3.36 -13.93 11.95
CA TRP A 114 -4.65 -14.33 11.39
C TRP A 114 -5.53 -13.14 10.98
N HIS A 115 -5.54 -12.08 11.79
CA HIS A 115 -6.36 -10.90 11.50
C HIS A 115 -5.91 -10.21 10.21
N GLN A 116 -4.61 -10.13 9.97
CA GLN A 116 -4.05 -9.54 8.76
C GLN A 116 -4.42 -10.35 7.52
N VAL A 117 -4.29 -11.66 7.58
CA VAL A 117 -4.66 -12.56 6.48
C VAL A 117 -6.15 -12.48 6.21
N HIS A 118 -6.97 -12.52 7.25
CA HIS A 118 -8.42 -12.39 7.12
C HIS A 118 -8.82 -11.06 6.50
N GLY A 119 -8.18 -9.98 6.88
CA GLY A 119 -8.42 -8.66 6.31
C GLY A 119 -8.10 -8.59 4.82
N ILE A 120 -6.99 -9.17 4.39
CA ILE A 120 -6.61 -9.26 2.98
C ILE A 120 -7.65 -10.06 2.19
N GLN A 121 -8.06 -11.20 2.72
CA GLN A 121 -9.07 -12.04 2.09
C GLN A 121 -10.42 -11.33 1.97
N ALA A 122 -10.87 -10.68 3.03
CA ALA A 122 -12.13 -9.93 3.03
C ALA A 122 -12.13 -8.79 2.01
N ALA A 123 -11.01 -8.05 1.91
CA ALA A 123 -10.86 -6.97 0.95
C ALA A 123 -10.90 -7.51 -0.49
N ALA A 124 -10.25 -8.65 -0.75
CA ALA A 124 -10.25 -9.29 -2.06
C ALA A 124 -11.66 -9.74 -2.47
N VAL A 125 -12.42 -10.34 -1.54
CA VAL A 125 -13.81 -10.75 -1.77
C VAL A 125 -14.68 -9.53 -2.09
N GLY A 126 -14.51 -8.44 -1.34
CA GLY A 126 -15.24 -7.20 -1.60
C GLY A 126 -14.98 -6.65 -2.99
N ARG A 127 -13.72 -6.62 -3.43
CA ARG A 127 -13.36 -6.19 -4.79
C ARG A 127 -13.94 -7.10 -5.86
N GLY A 128 -13.92 -8.41 -5.62
CA GLY A 128 -14.51 -9.38 -6.55
C GLY A 128 -16.01 -9.19 -6.72
N LEU A 129 -16.73 -8.95 -5.63
CA LEU A 129 -18.17 -8.68 -5.69
C LEU A 129 -18.48 -7.38 -6.41
N GLN A 130 -17.70 -6.32 -6.20
CA GLN A 130 -17.86 -5.07 -6.92
C GLN A 130 -17.67 -5.25 -8.44
N ARG A 131 -16.67 -6.03 -8.86
CA ARG A 131 -16.44 -6.32 -10.27
C ARG A 131 -17.63 -7.04 -10.90
N ARG A 132 -18.17 -8.06 -10.22
CA ARG A 132 -19.35 -8.79 -10.68
C ARG A 132 -20.55 -7.88 -10.86
N HIS A 133 -20.77 -6.97 -9.91
CA HIS A 133 -21.86 -6.00 -10.00
C HIS A 133 -21.68 -5.09 -11.22
N THR A 134 -20.47 -4.60 -11.46
CA THR A 134 -20.16 -3.74 -12.60
C THR A 134 -20.34 -4.47 -13.94
N GLU A 135 -19.94 -5.73 -14.01
CA GLU A 135 -20.07 -6.55 -15.23
C GLU A 135 -21.52 -6.91 -15.57
N GLN A 136 -22.40 -6.91 -14.59
CA GLN A 136 -23.83 -7.22 -14.79
C GLN A 136 -24.64 -6.03 -15.27
N ILE A 137 -24.09 -4.84 -15.26
CA ILE A 137 -24.73 -3.63 -15.76
C ILE A 137 -24.41 -3.44 -17.25
#